data_d79fb4d5a207f97b094be35983fdd1b2
#
_entry.id   d79fb4d5a207f97b094be35983fdd1b2
#
_cell.length_a   1.000
_cell.length_b   1.000
_cell.length_c   1.000
_cell.angle_alpha   90.00
_cell.angle_beta   90.00
_cell.angle_gamma   90.00
#
_symmetry.space_group_name_H-M   'P 1'
#
loop_
_entity.id
_entity.type
_entity.pdbx_description
1 polymer ?
#
loop_
_entity_poly.entity_id
_entity_poly.type
_entity_poly.pdbx_seq_one_letter_code
_entity_poly.pdbx_strand_id
1 'polypeptide(L)'
;IIITDHFCDDYFPDIKTLYIPLEGLSNEESSMILNTYKPICHLSIERCGQNAEGRYLNARGVDIKEFTAPVDELFKKGSQTAPSFGIGDGGNEVGMGSFAEVLNNKELFYDYCVIPCDYPMIA
;
A
#
# COMPACT_ATOMS: atom_id res chain seq x y z
N ILE A 1 -11.31 8.39 -6.38
CA ILE A 1 -11.38 8.22 -4.92
C ILE A 1 -9.98 7.99 -4.35
N ILE A 2 -9.71 8.56 -3.19
CA ILE A 2 -8.50 8.31 -2.39
C ILE A 2 -8.85 7.32 -1.28
N ILE A 3 -7.92 6.41 -1.01
CA ILE A 3 -8.01 5.46 0.11
C ILE A 3 -6.76 5.64 0.97
N THR A 4 -6.95 5.96 2.22
CA THR A 4 -5.87 6.24 3.18
C THR A 4 -6.34 5.95 4.61
N ASP A 5 -5.65 6.46 5.62
CA ASP A 5 -6.03 6.44 7.02
C ASP A 5 -6.34 7.83 7.56
N HIS A 6 -6.83 7.90 8.79
CA HIS A 6 -7.27 9.16 9.41
C HIS A 6 -6.15 10.18 9.66
N PHE A 7 -4.87 9.78 9.59
CA PHE A 7 -3.76 10.72 9.69
C PHE A 7 -3.67 11.67 8.49
N CYS A 8 -4.41 11.37 7.42
CA CYS A 8 -4.55 12.22 6.24
C CYS A 8 -5.86 13.01 6.21
N ASP A 9 -6.56 13.16 7.34
CA ASP A 9 -7.75 14.01 7.43
C ASP A 9 -7.43 15.42 6.96
N ASP A 10 -8.37 16.03 6.23
CA ASP A 10 -8.29 17.38 5.68
C ASP A 10 -7.20 17.63 4.60
N TYR A 11 -6.39 16.62 4.24
CA TYR A 11 -5.41 16.79 3.15
C TYR A 11 -6.04 16.84 1.75
N PHE A 12 -7.24 16.26 1.59
CA PHE A 12 -7.90 16.13 0.28
C PHE A 12 -9.36 16.60 0.33
N PRO A 13 -9.63 17.89 0.66
CA PRO A 13 -10.99 18.36 0.95
C PRO A 13 -11.95 18.23 -0.24
N ASP A 14 -11.44 18.30 -1.47
CA ASP A 14 -12.25 18.28 -2.70
C ASP A 14 -12.32 16.89 -3.36
N ILE A 15 -11.71 15.87 -2.76
CA ILE A 15 -11.67 14.52 -3.31
C ILE A 15 -12.33 13.54 -2.34
N LYS A 16 -13.25 12.73 -2.87
CA LYS A 16 -13.84 11.66 -2.07
C LYS A 16 -12.77 10.75 -1.50
N THR A 17 -12.68 10.69 -0.17
CA THR A 17 -11.69 9.90 0.55
C THR A 17 -12.37 8.85 1.41
N LEU A 18 -11.83 7.63 1.41
CA LEU A 18 -12.18 6.55 2.32
C LEU A 18 -11.04 6.36 3.33
N TYR A 19 -11.37 6.39 4.59
CA TYR A 19 -10.43 6.15 5.68
C TYR A 19 -10.52 4.71 6.16
N ILE A 20 -9.41 3.99 6.03
CA ILE A 20 -9.30 2.62 6.50
C ILE A 20 -8.89 2.65 7.98
N PRO A 21 -9.55 1.89 8.85
CA PRO A 21 -9.17 1.81 10.25
C PRO A 21 -7.81 1.12 10.43
N LEU A 22 -7.10 1.44 11.51
CA LEU A 22 -5.76 0.88 11.80
C LEU A 22 -5.78 -0.64 11.99
N GLU A 23 -6.89 -1.19 12.44
CA GLU A 23 -7.12 -2.64 12.52
C GLU A 23 -7.35 -3.32 11.17
N GLY A 24 -7.52 -2.53 10.11
CA GLY A 24 -7.76 -3.03 8.76
C GLY A 24 -9.24 -3.29 8.46
N LEU A 25 -9.46 -3.93 7.33
CA LEU A 25 -10.78 -4.33 6.82
C LEU A 25 -10.93 -5.84 6.85
N SER A 26 -12.15 -6.31 7.09
CA SER A 26 -12.50 -7.70 6.80
C SER A 26 -12.47 -7.99 5.29
N ASN A 27 -12.46 -9.26 4.93
CA ASN A 27 -12.51 -9.67 3.53
C ASN A 27 -13.82 -9.22 2.85
N GLU A 28 -14.94 -9.24 3.59
CA GLU A 28 -16.26 -8.79 3.14
C GLU A 28 -16.28 -7.27 2.90
N GLU A 29 -15.74 -6.48 3.82
CA GLU A 29 -15.65 -5.02 3.68
C GLU A 29 -14.77 -4.63 2.48
N SER A 30 -13.63 -5.28 2.30
CA SER A 30 -12.76 -5.09 1.13
C SER A 30 -13.50 -5.41 -0.18
N SER A 31 -14.24 -6.53 -0.22
CA SER A 31 -15.04 -6.90 -1.39
C SER A 31 -16.14 -5.89 -1.66
N MET A 32 -16.82 -5.40 -0.64
CA MET A 32 -17.88 -4.40 -0.77
C MET A 32 -17.33 -3.09 -1.34
N ILE A 33 -16.16 -2.62 -0.89
CA ILE A 33 -15.50 -1.42 -1.42
C ILE A 33 -15.19 -1.60 -2.91
N LEU A 34 -14.53 -2.69 -3.27
CA LEU A 34 -14.16 -2.95 -4.67
C LEU A 34 -15.38 -3.10 -5.58
N ASN A 35 -16.45 -3.74 -5.11
CA ASN A 35 -17.70 -3.88 -5.87
C ASN A 35 -18.48 -2.58 -6.00
N THR A 36 -18.42 -1.71 -5.00
CA THR A 36 -19.10 -0.42 -5.01
C THR A 36 -18.42 0.56 -5.96
N TYR A 37 -17.09 0.67 -5.89
CA TYR A 37 -16.35 1.67 -6.66
C TYR A 37 -15.89 1.18 -8.03
N LYS A 38 -15.79 -0.14 -8.23
CA LYS A 38 -15.40 -0.78 -9.50
C LYS A 38 -14.20 -0.08 -10.14
N PRO A 39 -13.06 -0.01 -9.45
CA PRO A 39 -11.90 0.72 -9.93
C PRO A 39 -11.40 0.11 -11.24
N ILE A 40 -11.03 0.98 -12.20
CA ILE A 40 -10.42 0.57 -13.47
C ILE A 40 -8.92 0.36 -13.35
N CYS A 41 -8.30 0.90 -12.31
CA CYS A 41 -6.91 0.68 -11.93
C CYS A 41 -6.70 1.01 -10.45
N HIS A 42 -5.58 0.55 -9.92
CA HIS A 42 -5.10 0.88 -8.58
C HIS A 42 -3.77 1.61 -8.67
N LEU A 43 -3.62 2.71 -7.95
CA LEU A 43 -2.37 3.47 -7.89
C LEU A 43 -1.98 3.67 -6.43
N SER A 44 -0.79 3.20 -6.06
CA SER A 44 -0.15 3.48 -4.78
C SER A 44 0.99 4.46 -4.98
N ILE A 45 1.04 5.51 -4.18
CA ILE A 45 2.09 6.54 -4.24
C ILE A 45 2.72 6.65 -2.84
N GLU A 46 4.00 6.31 -2.72
CA GLU A 46 4.81 6.45 -1.50
C GLU A 46 4.13 5.87 -0.23
N ARG A 47 3.25 4.90 -0.41
CA ARG A 47 2.52 4.28 0.70
C ARG A 47 3.29 3.08 1.25
N CYS A 48 3.64 3.13 2.52
CA CYS A 48 4.25 2.00 3.20
C CYS A 48 3.36 0.76 3.13
N GLY A 49 3.93 -0.38 2.75
CA GLY A 49 3.28 -1.68 2.72
C GLY A 49 3.97 -2.69 3.64
N GLN A 50 3.31 -3.81 3.88
CA GLN A 50 3.84 -4.84 4.76
C GLN A 50 5.07 -5.54 4.17
N ASN A 51 6.00 -5.89 5.04
CA ASN A 51 7.11 -6.79 4.73
C ASN A 51 6.70 -8.26 4.83
N ALA A 52 7.66 -9.19 4.67
CA ALA A 52 7.40 -10.63 4.75
C ALA A 52 6.89 -11.10 6.13
N GLU A 53 7.15 -10.33 7.19
CA GLU A 53 6.68 -10.62 8.56
C GLU A 53 5.34 -9.92 8.88
N GLY A 54 4.74 -9.22 7.92
CA GLY A 54 3.50 -8.46 8.11
C GLY A 54 3.69 -7.15 8.89
N ARG A 55 4.92 -6.62 8.94
CA ARG A 55 5.26 -5.37 9.62
C ARG A 55 5.35 -4.21 8.64
N TYR A 56 5.04 -3.01 9.10
CA TYR A 56 5.11 -1.76 8.34
C TYR A 56 6.31 -0.96 8.79
N LEU A 57 7.41 -1.03 8.06
CA LEU A 57 8.66 -0.39 8.44
C LEU A 57 8.89 0.90 7.64
N ASN A 58 9.30 1.96 8.33
CA ASN A 58 9.78 3.16 7.66
C ASN A 58 11.22 2.98 7.15
N ALA A 59 11.76 3.98 6.45
CA ALA A 59 13.11 3.97 5.88
C ALA A 59 14.25 3.81 6.92
N ARG A 60 13.94 3.86 8.21
CA ARG A 60 14.89 3.63 9.32
C ARG A 60 14.70 2.26 9.99
N GLY A 61 13.82 1.41 9.45
CA GLY A 61 13.49 0.12 10.01
C GLY A 61 12.62 0.17 11.28
N VAL A 62 11.99 1.33 11.56
CA VAL A 62 11.08 1.48 12.70
C VAL A 62 9.68 1.05 12.28
N ASP A 63 9.04 0.22 13.11
CA ASP A 63 7.65 -0.19 12.89
C ASP A 63 6.71 0.98 13.11
N ILE A 64 5.93 1.30 12.09
CA ILE A 64 4.98 2.42 12.08
C ILE A 64 3.52 1.95 12.04
N LYS A 65 3.24 0.72 12.42
CA LYS A 65 1.90 0.12 12.39
C LYS A 65 0.85 0.98 13.13
N GLU A 66 1.24 1.66 14.20
CA GLU A 66 0.32 2.54 14.95
C GLU A 66 -0.08 3.81 14.18
N PHE A 67 0.62 4.12 13.07
CA PHE A 67 0.43 5.32 12.25
C PHE A 67 0.11 5.00 10.79
N THR A 68 -0.13 3.74 10.46
CA THR A 68 -0.32 3.28 9.07
C THR A 68 -1.38 2.19 9.02
N ALA A 69 -2.56 2.51 8.47
CA ALA A 69 -3.58 1.50 8.22
C ALA A 69 -3.14 0.54 7.09
N PRO A 70 -3.54 -0.73 7.13
CA PRO A 70 -3.17 -1.76 6.15
C PRO A 70 -3.96 -1.62 4.84
N VAL A 71 -3.81 -0.48 4.15
CA VAL A 71 -4.46 -0.22 2.86
C VAL A 71 -3.89 -1.09 1.73
N ASP A 72 -2.71 -1.62 1.90
CA ASP A 72 -2.04 -2.55 1.01
C ASP A 72 -2.79 -3.88 0.86
N GLU A 73 -3.53 -4.33 1.86
CA GLU A 73 -4.40 -5.49 1.76
C GLU A 73 -5.54 -5.27 0.73
N LEU A 74 -6.15 -4.09 0.74
CA LEU A 74 -7.16 -3.71 -0.25
C LEU A 74 -6.53 -3.56 -1.65
N PHE A 75 -5.34 -2.96 -1.74
CA PHE A 75 -4.58 -2.85 -2.98
C PHE A 75 -4.26 -4.24 -3.57
N LYS A 76 -3.72 -5.13 -2.77
CA LYS A 76 -3.41 -6.52 -3.15
C LYS A 76 -4.64 -7.26 -3.67
N LYS A 77 -5.78 -7.10 -3.03
CA LYS A 77 -7.03 -7.71 -3.46
C LYS A 77 -7.54 -7.11 -4.76
N GLY A 78 -7.51 -5.80 -4.89
CA GLY A 78 -7.95 -5.08 -6.08
C GLY A 78 -7.09 -5.37 -7.31
N SER A 79 -5.78 -5.51 -7.12
CA SER A 79 -4.83 -5.82 -8.21
C SER A 79 -5.06 -7.16 -8.89
N GLN A 80 -5.87 -8.03 -8.31
CA GLN A 80 -6.27 -9.30 -8.94
C GLN A 80 -7.29 -9.12 -10.09
N THR A 81 -7.98 -7.99 -10.13
CA THR A 81 -9.08 -7.74 -11.09
C THR A 81 -8.91 -6.48 -11.94
N ALA A 82 -7.98 -5.61 -11.60
CA ALA A 82 -7.69 -4.37 -12.33
C ALA A 82 -6.19 -4.08 -12.30
N PRO A 83 -5.63 -3.40 -13.33
CA PRO A 83 -4.22 -3.05 -13.37
C PRO A 83 -3.77 -2.25 -12.15
N SER A 84 -2.57 -2.53 -11.67
CA SER A 84 -2.00 -1.91 -10.48
C SER A 84 -0.66 -1.22 -10.77
N PHE A 85 -0.49 -0.04 -10.19
CA PHE A 85 0.68 0.82 -10.32
C PHE A 85 1.21 1.13 -8.92
N GLY A 86 2.53 1.07 -8.75
CA GLY A 86 3.19 1.40 -7.49
C GLY A 86 4.33 2.37 -7.73
N ILE A 87 4.34 3.50 -7.02
CA ILE A 87 5.41 4.49 -7.03
C ILE A 87 6.05 4.50 -5.64
N GLY A 88 7.37 4.33 -5.60
CA GLY A 88 8.14 4.37 -4.36
C GLY A 88 9.62 4.62 -4.63
N ASP A 89 10.39 4.96 -3.61
CA ASP A 89 11.81 5.28 -3.72
C ASP A 89 12.71 4.41 -2.82
N GLY A 90 12.19 3.90 -1.73
CA GLY A 90 12.97 3.24 -0.68
C GLY A 90 12.93 1.72 -0.70
N GLY A 91 11.84 1.13 -1.15
CA GLY A 91 11.60 -0.31 -1.14
C GLY A 91 10.60 -0.79 -0.08
N ASN A 92 10.17 0.08 0.84
CA ASN A 92 9.13 -0.22 1.84
C ASN A 92 7.72 0.14 1.36
N GLU A 93 7.56 0.67 0.16
CA GLU A 93 6.29 1.10 -0.41
C GLU A 93 5.56 -0.04 -1.12
N VAL A 94 4.24 0.07 -1.15
CA VAL A 94 3.35 -0.84 -1.90
C VAL A 94 3.71 -0.83 -3.38
N GLY A 95 3.90 -2.00 -3.96
CA GLY A 95 4.35 -2.18 -5.34
C GLY A 95 5.83 -2.51 -5.46
N MET A 96 6.65 -2.16 -4.46
CA MET A 96 8.10 -2.40 -4.48
C MET A 96 8.45 -3.89 -4.36
N GLY A 97 7.53 -4.75 -3.92
CA GLY A 97 7.69 -6.20 -3.98
C GLY A 97 7.97 -6.75 -5.38
N SER A 98 7.59 -6.02 -6.44
CA SER A 98 7.93 -6.35 -7.83
C SER A 98 9.43 -6.25 -8.14
N PHE A 99 10.20 -5.55 -7.30
CA PHE A 99 11.66 -5.46 -7.39
C PHE A 99 12.40 -6.38 -6.42
N ALA A 100 11.75 -7.43 -5.91
CA ALA A 100 12.29 -8.32 -4.88
C ALA A 100 13.71 -8.85 -5.22
N GLU A 101 13.97 -9.22 -6.48
CA GLU A 101 15.30 -9.70 -6.89
C GLU A 101 16.39 -8.63 -6.74
N VAL A 102 16.05 -7.37 -7.03
CA VAL A 102 16.98 -6.25 -6.87
C VAL A 102 17.16 -5.88 -5.41
N LEU A 103 16.06 -5.83 -4.66
CA LEU A 103 16.05 -5.44 -3.26
C LEU A 103 16.76 -6.47 -2.37
N ASN A 104 16.66 -7.75 -2.66
CA ASN A 104 17.39 -8.82 -1.95
C ASN A 104 18.92 -8.69 -2.07
N ASN A 105 19.42 -8.02 -3.11
CA ASN A 105 20.85 -7.81 -3.34
C ASN A 105 21.37 -6.47 -2.80
N LYS A 106 20.51 -5.66 -2.15
CA LYS A 106 20.89 -4.39 -1.55
C LYS A 106 21.03 -4.53 -0.04
N GLU A 107 22.00 -3.84 0.54
CA GLU A 107 22.09 -3.64 1.99
C GLU A 107 21.06 -2.57 2.38
N LEU A 108 19.84 -3.02 2.71
CA LEU A 108 18.79 -2.16 3.25
C LEU A 108 18.85 -2.18 4.77
N PHE A 109 18.55 -1.05 5.41
CA PHE A 109 18.41 -0.96 6.87
C PHE A 109 17.13 -1.60 7.39
N TYR A 110 16.26 -2.07 6.51
CA TYR A 110 14.95 -2.65 6.81
C TYR A 110 14.56 -3.68 5.74
N ASP A 111 13.65 -4.57 6.11
CA ASP A 111 13.06 -5.51 5.16
C ASP A 111 12.05 -4.79 4.26
N TYR A 112 12.18 -5.00 2.96
CA TYR A 112 11.35 -4.34 1.95
C TYR A 112 9.90 -4.83 1.97
N CYS A 113 9.00 -4.02 1.37
CA CYS A 113 7.60 -4.38 1.15
C CYS A 113 7.49 -5.57 0.17
N VAL A 114 6.69 -6.56 0.52
CA VAL A 114 6.48 -7.74 -0.33
C VAL A 114 5.28 -7.64 -1.27
N ILE A 115 4.51 -6.55 -1.19
CA ILE A 115 3.34 -6.36 -2.05
C ILE A 115 3.79 -5.93 -3.44
N PRO A 116 3.55 -6.75 -4.49
CA PRO A 116 3.88 -6.41 -5.86
C PRO A 116 2.79 -5.56 -6.51
N CYS A 117 3.10 -5.01 -7.69
CA CYS A 117 2.13 -4.43 -8.62
C CYS A 117 2.50 -4.80 -10.07
N ASP A 118 1.61 -4.53 -11.01
CA ASP A 118 1.86 -4.82 -12.42
C ASP A 118 2.88 -3.85 -13.04
N TYR A 119 2.84 -2.58 -12.62
CA TYR A 119 3.67 -1.50 -13.16
C TYR A 119 4.36 -0.74 -12.04
N PRO A 120 5.51 -1.26 -11.54
CA PRO A 120 6.29 -0.55 -10.52
C PRO A 120 7.11 0.59 -11.14
N MET A 121 7.16 1.71 -10.42
CA MET A 121 7.93 2.90 -10.79
C MET A 121 8.78 3.37 -9.61
N ILE A 122 10.02 3.75 -9.91
CA ILE A 122 10.92 4.34 -8.91
C ILE A 122 10.87 5.85 -9.07
N ALA A 123 10.54 6.52 -7.97
CA ALA A 123 10.49 7.99 -7.91
C ALA A 123 11.89 8.60 -7.78
#